data_136fc3dc7eacfec915bddd216a86a6c4
#
_entry.id   136fc3dc7eacfec915bddd216a86a6c4
#
_cell.length_a   1.000
_cell.length_b   1.000
_cell.length_c   1.000
_cell.angle_alpha   90.00
_cell.angle_beta   90.00
_cell.angle_gamma   90.00
#
_symmetry.space_group_name_H-M   'P 1'
#
loop_
_entity.id
_entity.type
_entity.pdbx_description
1 polymer ?
#
loop_
_entity_poly.entity_id
_entity_poly.type
_entity_poly.pdbx_seq_one_letter_code
_entity_poly.pdbx_strand_id
1 'polypeptide(L)'
;MASTFSRLLAGRTTAVLFATVSTGALTTGYLLNQQSVNAGAQERRKLFPPSADYPDLRKHNNCMAECLTPAIYAKLRDKMTPNGYTLDQCIQTGVDNPGHLFIKTVGMVAGDEESYEMFAELFDPVIKVRHNGYDPSIMKHHTDLDASKITQGNFDERYVLSSRVRTGRSIRGLSLPPACSRAERREVENVVVTALAGLKGDLAGKYYSLTDMSEKDQQQLIDDHFLFDKPVSPLLTCAGMARDWPDARGIWHNHDKTFLIWINEEDHTRVISMEKGGNMKRVFERFCRGLKEVERLIKERGWEFMWNERLGYVLTCPSNLGTGLRAGVHVKLAKLSKISVFVIYSPDYKDWL
;
A
#
# COMPACT_ATOMS: atom_id res chain seq x y z
N MET A 1 -24.68 -22.89 -58.08
CA MET A 1 -25.07 -22.61 -56.67
C MET A 1 -24.31 -23.46 -55.61
N ALA A 2 -23.42 -24.36 -55.97
CA ALA A 2 -22.67 -25.15 -55.02
C ALA A 2 -21.33 -24.54 -54.55
N SER A 3 -20.81 -23.52 -55.23
CA SER A 3 -19.49 -22.91 -54.91
C SER A 3 -19.53 -21.83 -53.82
N THR A 4 -20.70 -21.31 -53.51
CA THR A 4 -20.84 -20.21 -52.53
C THR A 4 -21.01 -20.74 -51.10
N PHE A 5 -21.50 -21.94 -50.93
CA PHE A 5 -21.71 -22.57 -49.61
C PHE A 5 -20.40 -23.11 -48.98
N SER A 6 -19.46 -23.58 -49.81
CA SER A 6 -18.19 -24.11 -49.30
C SER A 6 -17.22 -23.01 -48.78
N ARG A 7 -17.35 -21.76 -49.32
CA ARG A 7 -16.56 -20.59 -48.81
C ARG A 7 -17.05 -20.06 -47.47
N LEU A 8 -18.35 -20.17 -47.19
CA LEU A 8 -18.92 -19.74 -45.89
C LEU A 8 -18.58 -20.70 -44.74
N LEU A 9 -18.42 -21.98 -45.02
CA LEU A 9 -18.00 -23.00 -44.01
C LEU A 9 -16.53 -22.93 -43.72
N ALA A 10 -15.66 -22.64 -44.72
CA ALA A 10 -14.22 -22.49 -44.50
C ALA A 10 -13.89 -21.23 -43.65
N GLY A 11 -14.64 -20.14 -43.80
CA GLY A 11 -14.45 -18.92 -42.99
C GLY A 11 -14.83 -19.08 -41.50
N ARG A 12 -15.85 -19.88 -41.20
CA ARG A 12 -16.28 -20.11 -39.84
C ARG A 12 -15.37 -21.10 -39.09
N THR A 13 -14.83 -22.12 -39.73
CA THR A 13 -13.87 -23.05 -39.13
C THR A 13 -12.53 -22.37 -38.85
N THR A 14 -12.06 -21.45 -39.69
CA THR A 14 -10.82 -20.71 -39.47
C THR A 14 -10.97 -19.71 -38.31
N ALA A 15 -12.13 -19.04 -38.19
CA ALA A 15 -12.39 -18.13 -37.07
C ALA A 15 -12.49 -18.85 -35.72
N VAL A 16 -13.09 -20.05 -35.69
CA VAL A 16 -13.16 -20.88 -34.46
C VAL A 16 -11.79 -21.44 -34.10
N LEU A 17 -10.96 -21.83 -35.08
CA LEU A 17 -9.59 -22.29 -34.81
C LEU A 17 -8.70 -21.14 -34.30
N PHE A 18 -8.82 -19.93 -34.82
CA PHE A 18 -8.09 -18.76 -34.31
C PHE A 18 -8.56 -18.36 -32.91
N ALA A 19 -9.84 -18.43 -32.59
CA ALA A 19 -10.37 -18.14 -31.26
C ALA A 19 -9.90 -19.19 -30.22
N THR A 20 -9.84 -20.46 -30.60
CA THR A 20 -9.37 -21.54 -29.70
C THR A 20 -7.86 -21.52 -29.49
N VAL A 21 -7.07 -21.13 -30.49
CA VAL A 21 -5.61 -20.99 -30.35
C VAL A 21 -5.26 -19.76 -29.51
N SER A 22 -5.98 -18.64 -29.66
CA SER A 22 -5.73 -17.44 -28.85
C SER A 22 -6.14 -17.61 -27.38
N THR A 23 -7.28 -18.30 -27.12
CA THR A 23 -7.65 -18.64 -25.73
C THR A 23 -6.70 -19.66 -25.11
N GLY A 24 -6.22 -20.64 -25.87
CA GLY A 24 -5.21 -21.60 -25.41
C GLY A 24 -3.87 -20.94 -25.08
N ALA A 25 -3.42 -19.99 -25.89
CA ALA A 25 -2.19 -19.24 -25.66
C ALA A 25 -2.27 -18.31 -24.42
N LEU A 26 -3.44 -17.68 -24.22
CA LEU A 26 -3.67 -16.83 -23.04
C LEU A 26 -3.76 -17.67 -21.74
N THR A 27 -4.46 -18.81 -21.78
CA THR A 27 -4.52 -19.70 -20.60
C THR A 27 -3.19 -20.37 -20.31
N THR A 28 -2.42 -20.75 -21.33
CA THR A 28 -1.07 -21.31 -21.15
C THR A 28 -0.12 -20.25 -20.62
N GLY A 29 -0.17 -19.00 -21.11
CA GLY A 29 0.61 -17.88 -20.60
C GLY A 29 0.28 -17.56 -19.13
N TYR A 30 -1.00 -17.58 -18.76
CA TYR A 30 -1.44 -17.39 -17.39
C TYR A 30 -0.96 -18.51 -16.45
N LEU A 31 -1.08 -19.79 -16.87
CA LEU A 31 -0.61 -20.95 -16.11
C LEU A 31 0.91 -20.98 -15.99
N LEU A 32 1.66 -20.61 -17.02
CA LEU A 32 3.11 -20.50 -16.96
C LEU A 32 3.55 -19.35 -16.06
N ASN A 33 2.83 -18.24 -16.06
CA ASN A 33 3.10 -17.12 -15.15
C ASN A 33 2.80 -17.51 -13.69
N GLN A 34 1.70 -18.23 -13.43
CA GLN A 34 1.43 -18.80 -12.10
C GLN A 34 2.49 -19.82 -11.67
N GLN A 35 2.98 -20.66 -12.57
CA GLN A 35 4.06 -21.59 -12.25
C GLN A 35 5.38 -20.89 -11.94
N SER A 36 5.72 -19.80 -12.63
CA SER A 36 6.92 -19.00 -12.33
C SER A 36 6.79 -18.25 -11.00
N VAL A 37 5.60 -17.75 -10.66
CA VAL A 37 5.30 -17.13 -9.36
C VAL A 37 5.39 -18.19 -8.25
N ASN A 38 4.85 -19.37 -8.46
CA ASN A 38 4.91 -20.49 -7.49
C ASN A 38 6.34 -21.02 -7.32
N ALA A 39 7.16 -21.08 -8.38
CA ALA A 39 8.56 -21.46 -8.30
C ALA A 39 9.36 -20.45 -7.46
N GLY A 40 9.13 -19.15 -7.65
CA GLY A 40 9.73 -18.10 -6.82
C GLY A 40 9.27 -18.16 -5.35
N ALA A 41 8.04 -18.60 -5.08
CA ALA A 41 7.53 -18.83 -3.73
C ALA A 41 8.20 -20.05 -3.07
N GLN A 42 8.45 -21.12 -3.83
CA GLN A 42 9.17 -22.30 -3.32
C GLN A 42 10.66 -22.05 -3.05
N GLU A 43 11.32 -21.17 -3.83
CA GLU A 43 12.70 -20.77 -3.54
C GLU A 43 12.79 -19.91 -2.27
N ARG A 44 11.81 -19.03 -2.01
CA ARG A 44 11.73 -18.27 -0.75
C ARG A 44 11.53 -19.18 0.46
N ARG A 45 10.85 -20.32 0.32
CA ARG A 45 10.68 -21.31 1.38
C ARG A 45 12.01 -21.86 1.92
N LYS A 46 13.06 -21.88 1.11
CA LYS A 46 14.39 -22.35 1.53
C LYS A 46 15.15 -21.35 2.41
N LEU A 47 14.76 -20.05 2.38
CA LEU A 47 15.40 -18.99 3.15
C LEU A 47 14.94 -18.96 4.62
N PHE A 48 13.71 -19.48 4.90
CA PHE A 48 13.13 -19.50 6.23
C PHE A 48 12.64 -20.92 6.55
N PRO A 49 13.54 -21.79 7.07
CA PRO A 49 13.17 -23.16 7.37
C PRO A 49 12.05 -23.23 8.43
N PRO A 50 11.09 -24.17 8.28
CA PRO A 50 9.98 -24.35 9.22
C PRO A 50 10.43 -24.62 10.67
N SER A 51 11.69 -25.04 10.85
CA SER A 51 12.32 -25.34 12.15
C SER A 51 12.88 -24.13 12.89
N ALA A 52 12.69 -22.89 12.38
CA ALA A 52 13.14 -21.69 13.11
C ALA A 52 12.55 -21.63 14.51
N ASP A 53 13.39 -21.38 15.50
CA ASP A 53 12.97 -21.30 16.90
C ASP A 53 12.22 -20.00 17.18
N TYR A 54 11.41 -20.01 18.25
CA TYR A 54 10.71 -18.82 18.71
C TYR A 54 11.71 -17.69 19.04
N PRO A 55 11.55 -16.48 18.47
CA PRO A 55 12.49 -15.38 18.66
C PRO A 55 12.49 -14.85 20.10
N ASP A 56 13.65 -14.36 20.57
CA ASP A 56 13.74 -13.69 21.86
C ASP A 56 13.21 -12.26 21.78
N LEU A 57 11.96 -12.05 22.17
CA LEU A 57 11.25 -10.78 22.12
C LEU A 57 11.23 -10.01 23.45
N ARG A 58 11.95 -10.46 24.49
CA ARG A 58 11.90 -9.90 25.85
C ARG A 58 12.31 -8.41 25.94
N LYS A 59 13.09 -7.93 24.99
CA LYS A 59 13.55 -6.52 24.93
C LYS A 59 12.84 -5.68 23.86
N HIS A 60 11.83 -6.26 23.20
CA HIS A 60 11.15 -5.61 22.10
C HIS A 60 9.99 -4.74 22.58
N ASN A 61 9.90 -3.52 22.06
CA ASN A 61 8.81 -2.57 22.31
C ASN A 61 7.99 -2.36 21.01
N ASN A 62 7.33 -3.42 20.56
CA ASN A 62 6.42 -3.34 19.42
C ASN A 62 5.16 -4.20 19.63
N CYS A 63 4.10 -3.91 18.87
CA CYS A 63 2.80 -4.59 19.02
C CYS A 63 2.89 -6.09 18.71
N MET A 64 3.69 -6.48 17.73
CA MET A 64 3.89 -7.89 17.36
C MET A 64 4.51 -8.65 18.55
N ALA A 65 5.56 -8.14 19.16
CA ALA A 65 6.23 -8.78 20.30
C ALA A 65 5.32 -8.94 21.53
N GLU A 66 4.36 -8.03 21.70
CA GLU A 66 3.38 -8.11 22.79
C GLU A 66 2.31 -9.19 22.53
N CYS A 67 1.92 -9.36 21.27
CA CYS A 67 0.83 -10.29 20.90
C CYS A 67 1.33 -11.70 20.55
N LEU A 68 2.57 -11.85 20.06
CA LEU A 68 3.11 -13.14 19.66
C LEU A 68 3.52 -13.97 20.89
N THR A 69 2.84 -15.08 21.09
CA THR A 69 3.20 -16.06 22.12
C THR A 69 3.88 -17.27 21.49
N PRO A 70 4.66 -18.08 22.26
CA PRO A 70 5.19 -19.34 21.76
C PRO A 70 4.13 -20.30 21.20
N ALA A 71 2.92 -20.30 21.78
CA ALA A 71 1.82 -21.12 21.31
C ALA A 71 1.27 -20.68 19.95
N ILE A 72 1.09 -19.36 19.75
CA ILE A 72 0.67 -18.78 18.46
C ILE A 72 1.74 -19.06 17.40
N TYR A 73 3.02 -18.83 17.75
CA TYR A 73 4.13 -19.09 16.84
C TYR A 73 4.18 -20.56 16.40
N ALA A 74 4.13 -21.51 17.35
CA ALA A 74 4.14 -22.94 17.04
C ALA A 74 2.99 -23.38 16.13
N LYS A 75 1.81 -22.75 16.27
CA LYS A 75 0.64 -23.05 15.45
C LYS A 75 0.72 -22.48 14.02
N LEU A 76 1.39 -21.33 13.86
CA LEU A 76 1.39 -20.57 12.62
C LEU A 76 2.69 -20.73 11.79
N ARG A 77 3.80 -21.14 12.42
CA ARG A 77 5.14 -21.19 11.80
C ARG A 77 5.24 -22.00 10.51
N ASP A 78 4.47 -23.09 10.43
CA ASP A 78 4.47 -23.99 9.27
C ASP A 78 3.46 -23.60 8.19
N LYS A 79 2.65 -22.57 8.46
CA LYS A 79 1.68 -22.03 7.51
C LYS A 79 2.33 -21.02 6.57
N MET A 80 1.73 -20.92 5.39
CA MET A 80 2.08 -19.90 4.39
C MET A 80 0.85 -19.51 3.60
N THR A 81 0.88 -18.29 3.05
CA THR A 81 -0.14 -17.84 2.10
C THR A 81 -0.05 -18.63 0.78
N PRO A 82 -1.08 -18.59 -0.08
CA PRO A 82 -1.02 -19.19 -1.41
C PRO A 82 0.19 -18.72 -2.24
N ASN A 83 0.64 -17.49 -2.03
CA ASN A 83 1.83 -16.92 -2.68
C ASN A 83 3.16 -17.32 -1.99
N GLY A 84 3.10 -18.16 -0.95
CA GLY A 84 4.26 -18.67 -0.24
C GLY A 84 4.87 -17.71 0.78
N TYR A 85 4.15 -16.67 1.21
CA TYR A 85 4.59 -15.78 2.28
C TYR A 85 4.36 -16.42 3.64
N THR A 86 5.37 -16.38 4.52
CA THR A 86 5.39 -17.09 5.81
C THR A 86 5.20 -16.16 6.99
N LEU A 87 4.89 -16.73 8.15
CA LEU A 87 4.83 -15.97 9.41
C LEU A 87 6.17 -15.30 9.70
N ASP A 88 7.29 -16.01 9.53
CA ASP A 88 8.62 -15.46 9.81
C ASP A 88 8.91 -14.23 8.96
N GLN A 89 8.49 -14.23 7.69
CA GLN A 89 8.61 -13.04 6.83
C GLN A 89 7.72 -11.88 7.32
N CYS A 90 6.51 -12.18 7.82
CA CYS A 90 5.64 -11.14 8.38
C CYS A 90 6.28 -10.44 9.59
N ILE A 91 6.92 -11.19 10.49
CA ILE A 91 7.43 -10.67 11.77
C ILE A 91 8.90 -10.23 11.73
N GLN A 92 9.66 -10.58 10.66
CA GLN A 92 11.11 -10.37 10.58
C GLN A 92 11.52 -8.92 10.91
N THR A 93 10.79 -7.95 10.37
CA THR A 93 11.10 -6.53 10.64
C THR A 93 11.01 -6.17 12.12
N GLY A 94 10.07 -6.76 12.85
CA GLY A 94 9.90 -6.52 14.30
C GLY A 94 10.83 -7.34 15.17
N VAL A 95 11.33 -8.47 14.67
CA VAL A 95 12.36 -9.28 15.34
C VAL A 95 13.72 -8.59 15.22
N ASP A 96 14.07 -8.08 14.04
CA ASP A 96 15.34 -7.39 13.80
C ASP A 96 15.41 -5.99 14.44
N ASN A 97 14.25 -5.39 14.73
CA ASN A 97 14.17 -4.03 15.27
C ASN A 97 13.36 -4.03 16.58
N PRO A 98 14.04 -3.99 17.73
CA PRO A 98 13.38 -4.01 19.04
C PRO A 98 12.37 -2.88 19.27
N GLY A 99 12.39 -1.83 18.47
CA GLY A 99 11.49 -0.68 18.58
C GLY A 99 12.15 0.54 19.21
N HIS A 100 11.39 1.60 19.35
CA HIS A 100 11.85 2.87 19.93
C HIS A 100 11.42 2.96 21.39
N LEU A 101 12.24 3.57 22.25
CA LEU A 101 11.97 3.66 23.70
C LEU A 101 10.63 4.36 24.01
N PHE A 102 10.26 5.37 23.22
CA PHE A 102 9.07 6.20 23.46
C PHE A 102 7.93 5.98 22.45
N ILE A 103 8.19 5.28 21.35
CA ILE A 103 7.20 5.08 20.29
C ILE A 103 7.05 3.59 20.04
N LYS A 104 5.87 3.05 20.38
CA LYS A 104 5.56 1.65 20.11
C LYS A 104 5.31 1.45 18.61
N THR A 105 6.19 0.69 17.97
CA THR A 105 6.06 0.33 16.56
C THR A 105 5.15 -0.88 16.39
N VAL A 106 4.72 -1.17 15.15
CA VAL A 106 3.87 -2.35 14.89
C VAL A 106 4.67 -3.64 14.93
N GLY A 107 5.84 -3.67 14.30
CA GLY A 107 6.75 -4.80 14.31
C GLY A 107 6.39 -5.95 13.37
N MET A 108 5.45 -5.76 12.45
CA MET A 108 5.09 -6.76 11.43
C MET A 108 4.49 -6.11 10.19
N VAL A 109 4.55 -6.84 9.08
CA VAL A 109 4.00 -6.44 7.77
C VAL A 109 3.31 -7.62 7.09
N ALA A 110 2.35 -7.33 6.21
CA ALA A 110 1.75 -8.33 5.34
C ALA A 110 2.50 -8.40 4.00
N GLY A 111 2.60 -9.59 3.43
CA GLY A 111 3.20 -9.80 2.10
C GLY A 111 2.17 -9.86 0.98
N ASP A 112 0.93 -10.16 1.31
CA ASP A 112 -0.21 -10.24 0.41
C ASP A 112 -1.52 -10.04 1.19
N GLU A 113 -2.64 -9.98 0.46
CA GLU A 113 -3.97 -9.82 1.09
C GLU A 113 -4.29 -11.00 2.02
N GLU A 114 -3.90 -12.20 1.63
CA GLU A 114 -4.16 -13.45 2.35
C GLU A 114 -3.37 -13.58 3.66
N SER A 115 -2.29 -12.82 3.84
CA SER A 115 -1.52 -12.79 5.09
C SER A 115 -2.40 -12.46 6.30
N TYR A 116 -3.36 -11.55 6.14
CA TYR A 116 -4.27 -11.12 7.21
C TYR A 116 -5.23 -12.22 7.64
N GLU A 117 -5.61 -13.11 6.73
CA GLU A 117 -6.48 -14.24 7.04
C GLU A 117 -5.68 -15.46 7.54
N MET A 118 -4.57 -15.78 6.87
CA MET A 118 -3.74 -16.93 7.20
C MET A 118 -3.14 -16.82 8.61
N PHE A 119 -2.74 -15.62 9.00
CA PHE A 119 -2.10 -15.33 10.29
C PHE A 119 -2.99 -14.47 11.20
N ALA A 120 -4.32 -14.56 11.06
CA ALA A 120 -5.29 -13.77 11.82
C ALA A 120 -5.09 -13.86 13.34
N GLU A 121 -4.68 -15.02 13.86
CA GLU A 121 -4.43 -15.20 15.29
C GLU A 121 -3.36 -14.26 15.86
N LEU A 122 -2.46 -13.75 15.00
CA LEU A 122 -1.48 -12.73 15.37
C LEU A 122 -1.88 -11.34 14.87
N PHE A 123 -2.35 -11.22 13.62
CA PHE A 123 -2.71 -9.91 13.06
C PHE A 123 -3.88 -9.25 13.79
N ASP A 124 -4.93 -10.01 14.14
CA ASP A 124 -6.13 -9.44 14.79
C ASP A 124 -5.83 -8.81 16.16
N PRO A 125 -5.09 -9.48 17.09
CA PRO A 125 -4.64 -8.82 18.31
C PRO A 125 -3.79 -7.56 18.07
N VAL A 126 -2.86 -7.60 17.10
CA VAL A 126 -2.02 -6.45 16.75
C VAL A 126 -2.87 -5.28 16.22
N ILE A 127 -3.83 -5.57 15.36
CA ILE A 127 -4.80 -4.57 14.84
C ILE A 127 -5.58 -3.98 16.01
N LYS A 128 -6.11 -4.81 16.90
CA LYS A 128 -6.88 -4.37 18.07
C LYS A 128 -6.08 -3.45 18.99
N VAL A 129 -4.82 -3.77 19.26
CA VAL A 129 -3.90 -2.91 20.03
C VAL A 129 -3.64 -1.59 19.31
N ARG A 130 -3.43 -1.65 17.98
CA ARG A 130 -3.01 -0.49 17.18
C ARG A 130 -4.16 0.46 16.87
N HIS A 131 -5.38 -0.05 16.73
CA HIS A 131 -6.58 0.68 16.32
C HIS A 131 -7.59 0.83 17.48
N ASN A 132 -7.13 1.20 18.67
CA ASN A 132 -7.96 1.55 19.83
C ASN A 132 -9.05 0.54 20.20
N GLY A 133 -8.78 -0.75 20.04
CA GLY A 133 -9.71 -1.81 20.38
C GLY A 133 -10.61 -2.26 19.23
N TYR A 134 -10.39 -1.77 17.99
CA TYR A 134 -11.08 -2.32 16.83
C TYR A 134 -10.80 -3.81 16.72
N ASP A 135 -11.86 -4.62 16.79
CA ASP A 135 -11.76 -6.08 16.73
C ASP A 135 -12.23 -6.60 15.37
N PRO A 136 -11.30 -7.01 14.49
CA PRO A 136 -11.66 -7.44 13.13
C PRO A 136 -12.54 -8.70 13.11
N SER A 137 -12.60 -9.47 14.20
CA SER A 137 -13.39 -10.70 14.26
C SER A 137 -14.89 -10.45 14.39
N ILE A 138 -15.28 -9.28 14.90
CA ILE A 138 -16.68 -8.93 15.21
C ILE A 138 -17.13 -7.59 14.64
N MET A 139 -16.20 -6.69 14.30
CA MET A 139 -16.51 -5.34 13.82
C MET A 139 -16.38 -5.28 12.30
N LYS A 140 -17.15 -4.35 11.71
CA LYS A 140 -17.09 -4.06 10.27
C LYS A 140 -16.60 -2.64 10.04
N HIS A 141 -15.72 -2.50 9.08
CA HIS A 141 -15.18 -1.20 8.69
C HIS A 141 -16.18 -0.47 7.77
N HIS A 142 -16.37 0.82 8.03
CA HIS A 142 -17.12 1.73 7.17
C HIS A 142 -16.24 2.86 6.67
N THR A 143 -16.13 3.01 5.34
CA THR A 143 -15.39 4.11 4.72
C THR A 143 -16.34 5.25 4.36
N ASP A 144 -16.07 6.43 4.90
CA ASP A 144 -16.80 7.66 4.58
C ASP A 144 -15.89 8.66 3.86
N LEU A 145 -16.22 8.96 2.62
CA LEU A 145 -15.55 9.96 1.78
C LEU A 145 -16.46 11.16 1.45
N ASP A 146 -17.39 11.47 2.35
CA ASP A 146 -18.24 12.66 2.24
C ASP A 146 -17.54 13.88 2.85
N ALA A 147 -16.89 14.66 1.97
CA ALA A 147 -16.18 15.87 2.37
C ALA A 147 -17.10 16.98 2.91
N SER A 148 -18.42 16.93 2.66
CA SER A 148 -19.37 17.93 3.16
C SER A 148 -19.51 17.92 4.67
N LYS A 149 -19.18 16.81 5.33
CA LYS A 149 -19.19 16.64 6.78
C LYS A 149 -18.13 17.47 7.51
N ILE A 150 -17.09 17.92 6.81
CA ILE A 150 -16.10 18.85 7.37
C ILE A 150 -16.66 20.25 7.35
N THR A 151 -17.14 20.71 8.51
CA THR A 151 -17.73 22.05 8.68
C THR A 151 -16.68 23.13 8.98
N GLN A 152 -15.55 22.74 9.57
CA GLN A 152 -14.40 23.59 9.90
C GLN A 152 -13.16 23.07 9.20
N GLY A 153 -12.07 23.82 9.17
CA GLY A 153 -10.83 23.38 8.53
C GLY A 153 -10.00 24.50 7.93
N ASN A 154 -10.28 25.74 8.34
CA ASN A 154 -9.44 26.90 8.05
C ASN A 154 -8.59 27.19 9.28
N PHE A 155 -7.30 26.90 9.20
CA PHE A 155 -6.34 27.18 10.24
C PHE A 155 -5.66 28.54 10.01
N ASP A 156 -5.11 29.12 11.06
CA ASP A 156 -4.42 30.41 11.01
C ASP A 156 -3.13 30.32 10.18
N GLU A 157 -3.14 30.92 9.00
CA GLU A 157 -2.04 30.91 8.04
C GLU A 157 -0.76 31.62 8.53
N ARG A 158 -0.84 32.41 9.62
CA ARG A 158 0.35 32.98 10.27
C ARG A 158 1.22 31.91 10.91
N TYR A 159 0.62 30.75 11.26
CA TYR A 159 1.29 29.61 11.90
C TYR A 159 1.31 28.38 11.04
N VAL A 160 0.25 28.12 10.29
CA VAL A 160 0.14 26.92 9.45
C VAL A 160 0.75 27.16 8.07
N LEU A 161 1.85 26.48 7.80
CA LEU A 161 2.62 26.59 6.55
C LEU A 161 2.02 25.75 5.42
N SER A 162 1.51 24.56 5.75
CA SER A 162 0.89 23.67 4.78
C SER A 162 -0.08 22.70 5.45
N SER A 163 -1.05 22.26 4.68
CA SER A 163 -2.03 21.23 5.04
C SER A 163 -1.91 20.04 4.09
N ARG A 164 -2.00 18.81 4.61
CA ARG A 164 -1.80 17.57 3.85
C ARG A 164 -2.77 16.50 4.33
N VAL A 165 -3.37 15.78 3.37
CA VAL A 165 -4.16 14.56 3.60
C VAL A 165 -3.63 13.48 2.71
N ARG A 166 -3.44 12.24 3.23
CA ARG A 166 -2.96 11.10 2.46
C ARG A 166 -3.62 9.81 2.87
N THR A 167 -3.64 8.84 1.96
CA THR A 167 -4.00 7.44 2.23
C THR A 167 -3.19 6.51 1.35
N GLY A 168 -3.17 5.22 1.71
CA GLY A 168 -2.65 4.14 0.87
C GLY A 168 -3.77 3.36 0.18
N ARG A 169 -3.46 2.73 -0.95
CA ARG A 169 -4.31 1.76 -1.65
C ARG A 169 -3.44 0.70 -2.29
N SER A 170 -3.90 -0.55 -2.24
CA SER A 170 -3.23 -1.68 -2.87
C SER A 170 -4.12 -2.30 -3.95
N ILE A 171 -3.51 -2.77 -5.03
CA ILE A 171 -4.20 -3.42 -6.16
C ILE A 171 -4.42 -4.89 -5.82
N ARG A 172 -5.67 -5.35 -5.84
CA ARG A 172 -6.03 -6.74 -5.57
C ARG A 172 -5.41 -7.69 -6.60
N GLY A 173 -4.94 -8.83 -6.12
CA GLY A 173 -4.32 -9.87 -6.95
C GLY A 173 -2.82 -9.71 -7.16
N LEU A 174 -2.19 -8.63 -6.64
CA LEU A 174 -0.75 -8.40 -6.68
C LEU A 174 -0.18 -8.40 -5.26
N SER A 175 0.99 -9.03 -5.08
CA SER A 175 1.65 -9.09 -3.77
C SER A 175 2.08 -7.71 -3.29
N LEU A 176 1.98 -7.47 -1.99
CA LEU A 176 2.40 -6.22 -1.34
C LEU A 176 3.92 -6.05 -1.39
N PRO A 177 4.46 -4.83 -1.22
CA PRO A 177 5.88 -4.51 -1.38
C PRO A 177 6.87 -5.44 -0.66
N PRO A 178 6.60 -5.98 0.56
CA PRO A 178 7.50 -6.94 1.19
C PRO A 178 7.68 -8.25 0.41
N ALA A 179 6.64 -8.73 -0.27
CA ALA A 179 6.64 -10.02 -0.95
C ALA A 179 6.73 -9.91 -2.47
N CYS A 180 6.32 -8.79 -3.06
CA CYS A 180 6.17 -8.67 -4.51
C CYS A 180 7.46 -9.01 -5.26
N SER A 181 7.31 -9.71 -6.39
CA SER A 181 8.36 -9.85 -7.38
C SER A 181 8.60 -8.54 -8.12
N ARG A 182 9.71 -8.43 -8.83
CA ARG A 182 9.99 -7.28 -9.72
C ARG A 182 8.93 -7.15 -10.82
N ALA A 183 8.43 -8.27 -11.34
CA ALA A 183 7.38 -8.30 -12.35
C ALA A 183 6.05 -7.74 -11.79
N GLU A 184 5.63 -8.16 -10.60
CA GLU A 184 4.43 -7.64 -9.95
C GLU A 184 4.56 -6.14 -9.65
N ARG A 185 5.74 -5.67 -9.21
CA ARG A 185 5.97 -4.25 -8.96
C ARG A 185 5.84 -3.42 -10.24
N ARG A 186 6.34 -3.91 -11.38
CA ARG A 186 6.17 -3.28 -12.69
C ARG A 186 4.72 -3.32 -13.16
N GLU A 187 3.99 -4.39 -12.83
CA GLU A 187 2.57 -4.48 -13.16
C GLU A 187 1.75 -3.47 -12.34
N VAL A 188 2.04 -3.29 -11.04
CA VAL A 188 1.45 -2.22 -10.23
C VAL A 188 1.67 -0.85 -10.88
N GLU A 189 2.92 -0.55 -11.27
CA GLU A 189 3.26 0.70 -11.96
C GLU A 189 2.43 0.86 -13.24
N ASN A 190 2.40 -0.15 -14.09
CA ASN A 190 1.66 -0.15 -15.36
C ASN A 190 0.16 0.09 -15.16
N VAL A 191 -0.47 -0.66 -14.27
CA VAL A 191 -1.91 -0.53 -13.96
C VAL A 191 -2.24 0.87 -13.47
N VAL A 192 -1.46 1.36 -12.50
CA VAL A 192 -1.72 2.66 -11.85
C VAL A 192 -1.46 3.80 -12.84
N VAL A 193 -0.30 3.83 -13.51
CA VAL A 193 0.06 4.90 -14.46
C VAL A 193 -0.95 4.99 -15.61
N THR A 194 -1.35 3.82 -16.13
CA THR A 194 -2.35 3.77 -17.21
C THR A 194 -3.72 4.29 -16.74
N ALA A 195 -4.12 3.99 -15.49
CA ALA A 195 -5.35 4.53 -14.92
C ALA A 195 -5.26 6.05 -14.75
N LEU A 196 -4.16 6.55 -14.18
CA LEU A 196 -3.96 7.97 -13.89
C LEU A 196 -3.91 8.86 -15.13
N ALA A 197 -3.53 8.31 -16.28
CA ALA A 197 -3.61 9.02 -17.57
C ALA A 197 -5.05 9.44 -17.93
N GLY A 198 -6.07 8.84 -17.31
CA GLY A 198 -7.47 9.20 -17.46
C GLY A 198 -7.93 10.40 -16.62
N LEU A 199 -7.13 10.88 -15.67
CA LEU A 199 -7.48 12.03 -14.83
C LEU A 199 -7.59 13.31 -15.66
N LYS A 200 -8.61 14.14 -15.36
CA LYS A 200 -8.96 15.33 -16.12
C LYS A 200 -9.08 16.57 -15.22
N GLY A 201 -9.17 17.74 -15.86
CA GLY A 201 -9.37 19.02 -15.18
C GLY A 201 -8.19 19.37 -14.26
N ASP A 202 -8.49 19.85 -13.07
CA ASP A 202 -7.49 20.21 -12.04
C ASP A 202 -6.74 19.00 -11.45
N LEU A 203 -7.23 17.78 -11.69
CA LEU A 203 -6.54 16.55 -11.34
C LEU A 203 -5.63 16.04 -12.48
N ALA A 204 -5.67 16.62 -13.69
CA ALA A 204 -4.83 16.20 -14.80
C ALA A 204 -3.33 16.42 -14.47
N GLY A 205 -2.50 15.47 -14.86
CA GLY A 205 -1.07 15.52 -14.54
C GLY A 205 -0.23 14.55 -15.36
N LYS A 206 0.95 14.25 -14.84
CA LYS A 206 1.94 13.39 -15.50
C LYS A 206 2.64 12.49 -14.50
N TYR A 207 3.01 11.30 -14.94
CA TYR A 207 3.88 10.37 -14.21
C TYR A 207 5.36 10.65 -14.50
N TYR A 208 6.17 10.50 -13.45
CA TYR A 208 7.63 10.62 -13.50
C TYR A 208 8.23 9.40 -12.81
N SER A 209 8.89 8.54 -13.58
CA SER A 209 9.59 7.38 -13.08
C SER A 209 10.89 7.81 -12.38
N LEU A 210 11.22 7.21 -11.24
CA LEU A 210 12.51 7.46 -10.55
C LEU A 210 13.70 6.95 -11.36
N THR A 211 13.50 5.99 -12.26
CA THR A 211 14.55 5.47 -13.13
C THR A 211 14.97 6.51 -14.18
N ASP A 212 14.02 7.31 -14.67
CA ASP A 212 14.25 8.27 -15.74
C ASP A 212 14.49 9.69 -15.24
N MET A 213 14.24 9.93 -13.96
CA MET A 213 14.39 11.25 -13.34
C MET A 213 15.84 11.52 -12.98
N SER A 214 16.35 12.73 -13.25
CA SER A 214 17.68 13.15 -12.80
C SER A 214 17.76 13.19 -11.27
N GLU A 215 18.94 12.93 -10.69
CA GLU A 215 19.17 13.03 -9.24
C GLU A 215 18.84 14.44 -8.72
N LYS A 216 19.11 15.47 -9.51
CA LYS A 216 18.80 16.86 -9.15
C LYS A 216 17.29 17.08 -9.04
N ASP A 217 16.51 16.57 -9.99
CA ASP A 217 15.05 16.71 -9.95
C ASP A 217 14.44 15.89 -8.83
N GLN A 218 14.97 14.68 -8.56
CA GLN A 218 14.58 13.87 -7.42
C GLN A 218 14.80 14.61 -6.12
N GLN A 219 16.03 15.13 -5.91
CA GLN A 219 16.37 15.85 -4.68
C GLN A 219 15.52 17.11 -4.51
N GLN A 220 15.23 17.85 -5.56
CA GLN A 220 14.35 19.01 -5.49
C GLN A 220 12.94 18.64 -5.05
N LEU A 221 12.37 17.54 -5.57
CA LEU A 221 11.04 17.08 -5.17
C LEU A 221 11.02 16.53 -3.73
N ILE A 222 12.12 15.97 -3.25
CA ILE A 222 12.27 15.52 -1.87
C ILE A 222 12.35 16.73 -0.93
N ASP A 223 13.17 17.71 -1.23
CA ASP A 223 13.35 18.94 -0.44
C ASP A 223 12.05 19.75 -0.36
N ASP A 224 11.27 19.75 -1.44
CA ASP A 224 9.92 20.35 -1.51
C ASP A 224 8.83 19.50 -0.84
N HIS A 225 9.17 18.32 -0.28
CA HIS A 225 8.26 17.36 0.38
C HIS A 225 7.18 16.75 -0.53
N PHE A 226 7.41 16.73 -1.83
CA PHE A 226 6.51 16.09 -2.79
C PHE A 226 6.84 14.63 -3.05
N LEU A 227 8.13 14.25 -3.02
CA LEU A 227 8.59 12.91 -3.31
C LEU A 227 9.06 12.20 -2.03
N PHE A 228 8.92 10.88 -2.01
CA PHE A 228 9.53 10.01 -1.01
C PHE A 228 11.01 9.76 -1.32
N ASP A 229 11.80 9.55 -0.29
CA ASP A 229 13.20 9.17 -0.38
C ASP A 229 13.36 7.64 -0.38
N LYS A 230 14.55 7.17 -0.79
CA LYS A 230 14.90 5.76 -0.67
C LYS A 230 14.76 5.30 0.79
N PRO A 231 14.06 4.17 1.05
CA PRO A 231 13.93 3.68 2.42
C PRO A 231 15.30 3.36 3.04
N VAL A 232 15.68 4.11 4.05
CA VAL A 232 16.89 3.88 4.86
C VAL A 232 16.57 3.38 6.27
N SER A 233 15.30 3.46 6.67
CA SER A 233 14.84 2.95 7.95
C SER A 233 15.08 1.44 8.05
N PRO A 234 15.72 0.94 9.13
CA PRO A 234 15.88 -0.50 9.35
C PRO A 234 14.55 -1.27 9.28
N LEU A 235 13.46 -0.69 9.77
CA LEU A 235 12.13 -1.29 9.68
C LEU A 235 11.70 -1.59 8.24
N LEU A 236 11.92 -0.66 7.32
CA LEU A 236 11.53 -0.82 5.92
C LEU A 236 12.50 -1.69 5.14
N THR A 237 13.80 -1.61 5.44
CA THR A 237 14.84 -2.41 4.77
C THR A 237 14.74 -3.88 5.17
N CYS A 238 14.54 -4.20 6.45
CA CYS A 238 14.32 -5.57 6.93
C CYS A 238 13.03 -6.18 6.39
N ALA A 239 11.99 -5.36 6.17
CA ALA A 239 10.76 -5.80 5.50
C ALA A 239 10.93 -6.01 3.97
N GLY A 240 12.11 -5.76 3.40
CA GLY A 240 12.37 -5.94 1.98
C GLY A 240 11.77 -4.87 1.06
N MET A 241 11.30 -3.75 1.59
CA MET A 241 10.64 -2.68 0.81
C MET A 241 11.60 -1.90 -0.08
N ALA A 242 12.92 -1.90 0.24
CA ALA A 242 13.94 -1.24 -0.56
C ALA A 242 14.50 -2.12 -1.70
N ARG A 243 13.98 -3.35 -1.88
CA ARG A 243 14.46 -4.26 -2.94
C ARG A 243 14.27 -3.64 -4.32
N ASP A 244 15.24 -3.89 -5.20
CA ASP A 244 15.22 -3.46 -6.60
C ASP A 244 15.05 -1.95 -6.80
N TRP A 245 15.48 -1.14 -5.84
CA TRP A 245 15.41 0.32 -5.97
C TRP A 245 16.26 0.83 -7.14
N PRO A 246 15.80 1.78 -7.98
CA PRO A 246 14.50 2.48 -7.98
C PRO A 246 13.45 1.88 -8.94
N ASP A 247 13.64 0.65 -9.42
CA ASP A 247 12.83 0.00 -10.46
C ASP A 247 11.31 0.04 -10.12
N ALA A 248 10.52 0.47 -11.11
CA ALA A 248 9.07 0.60 -11.05
C ALA A 248 8.55 1.48 -9.90
N ARG A 249 9.30 2.50 -9.53
CA ARG A 249 8.90 3.51 -8.54
C ARG A 249 8.83 4.88 -9.17
N GLY A 250 7.89 5.69 -8.71
CA GLY A 250 7.75 7.03 -9.22
C GLY A 250 6.66 7.84 -8.55
N ILE A 251 6.48 9.03 -9.06
CA ILE A 251 5.45 9.96 -8.64
C ILE A 251 4.62 10.41 -9.83
N TRP A 252 3.31 10.39 -9.65
CA TRP A 252 2.38 11.12 -10.50
C TRP A 252 1.94 12.38 -9.75
N HIS A 253 1.87 13.51 -10.43
CA HIS A 253 1.29 14.71 -9.84
C HIS A 253 0.56 15.57 -10.87
N ASN A 254 -0.45 16.33 -10.42
CA ASN A 254 -1.11 17.35 -11.23
C ASN A 254 -0.18 18.55 -11.45
N HIS A 255 -0.59 19.46 -12.34
CA HIS A 255 0.23 20.62 -12.73
C HIS A 255 0.63 21.49 -11.53
N ASP A 256 -0.28 21.71 -10.58
CA ASP A 256 -0.07 22.56 -9.42
C ASP A 256 0.61 21.86 -8.24
N LYS A 257 0.93 20.56 -8.38
CA LYS A 257 1.48 19.69 -7.33
C LYS A 257 0.63 19.70 -6.04
N THR A 258 -0.68 19.84 -6.19
CA THR A 258 -1.64 19.82 -5.07
C THR A 258 -2.30 18.46 -4.89
N PHE A 259 -2.20 17.59 -5.90
CA PHE A 259 -2.65 16.21 -5.89
C PHE A 259 -1.55 15.32 -6.46
N LEU A 260 -1.08 14.37 -5.66
CA LEU A 260 0.08 13.53 -5.96
C LEU A 260 -0.24 12.07 -5.65
N ILE A 261 0.39 11.17 -6.40
CA ILE A 261 0.29 9.74 -6.13
C ILE A 261 1.69 9.15 -6.19
N TRP A 262 2.14 8.60 -5.08
CA TRP A 262 3.37 7.81 -5.01
C TRP A 262 3.08 6.38 -5.44
N ILE A 263 3.98 5.79 -6.19
CA ILE A 263 3.84 4.43 -6.71
C ILE A 263 4.98 3.58 -6.19
N ASN A 264 4.61 2.43 -5.57
CA ASN A 264 5.53 1.42 -5.05
C ASN A 264 6.53 1.95 -3.99
N GLU A 265 6.03 2.76 -3.06
CA GLU A 265 6.79 3.13 -1.85
C GLU A 265 6.59 2.03 -0.78
N GLU A 266 5.90 2.29 0.34
CA GLU A 266 5.55 1.31 1.36
C GLU A 266 4.32 0.48 0.97
N ASP A 267 3.41 1.09 0.23
CA ASP A 267 2.21 0.49 -0.35
C ASP A 267 2.24 0.63 -1.87
N HIS A 268 1.35 -0.08 -2.59
CA HIS A 268 1.28 0.04 -4.05
C HIS A 268 1.05 1.48 -4.51
N THR A 269 0.14 2.19 -3.84
CA THR A 269 -0.10 3.62 -4.09
C THR A 269 -0.28 4.39 -2.80
N ARG A 270 0.18 5.65 -2.78
CA ARG A 270 -0.17 6.64 -1.77
C ARG A 270 -0.75 7.87 -2.42
N VAL A 271 -2.04 8.07 -2.22
CA VAL A 271 -2.79 9.22 -2.75
C VAL A 271 -2.69 10.37 -1.75
N ILE A 272 -2.24 11.52 -2.23
CA ILE A 272 -1.90 12.67 -1.42
C ILE A 272 -2.56 13.92 -1.99
N SER A 273 -3.26 14.68 -1.16
CA SER A 273 -3.68 16.06 -1.44
C SER A 273 -2.99 16.97 -0.46
N MET A 274 -2.37 18.05 -0.94
CA MET A 274 -1.67 19.01 -0.11
C MET A 274 -1.64 20.39 -0.73
N GLU A 275 -1.49 21.41 0.11
CA GLU A 275 -1.26 22.78 -0.34
C GLU A 275 -0.62 23.63 0.76
N LYS A 276 -0.06 24.78 0.37
CA LYS A 276 0.41 25.79 1.30
C LYS A 276 -0.77 26.45 2.02
N GLY A 277 -0.57 26.83 3.28
CA GLY A 277 -1.58 27.46 4.12
C GLY A 277 -2.50 26.49 4.86
N GLY A 278 -3.52 27.03 5.51
CA GLY A 278 -4.35 26.34 6.51
C GLY A 278 -5.69 25.82 6.00
N ASN A 279 -5.96 25.76 4.68
CA ASN A 279 -7.27 25.35 4.17
C ASN A 279 -7.39 23.80 4.07
N MET A 280 -7.49 23.14 5.21
CA MET A 280 -7.65 21.67 5.30
C MET A 280 -8.94 21.19 4.62
N LYS A 281 -10.02 21.98 4.67
CA LYS A 281 -11.29 21.63 4.03
C LYS A 281 -11.11 21.42 2.52
N ARG A 282 -10.50 22.39 1.84
CA ARG A 282 -10.21 22.30 0.39
C ARG A 282 -9.26 21.14 0.05
N VAL A 283 -8.25 20.91 0.90
CA VAL A 283 -7.32 19.76 0.76
C VAL A 283 -8.08 18.45 0.84
N PHE A 284 -9.00 18.31 1.81
CA PHE A 284 -9.79 17.10 1.99
C PHE A 284 -10.83 16.90 0.89
N GLU A 285 -11.49 17.97 0.43
CA GLU A 285 -12.42 17.92 -0.71
C GLU A 285 -11.73 17.41 -1.98
N ARG A 286 -10.54 17.96 -2.30
CA ARG A 286 -9.73 17.49 -3.44
C ARG A 286 -9.30 16.04 -3.26
N PHE A 287 -8.89 15.66 -2.05
CA PHE A 287 -8.53 14.30 -1.71
C PHE A 287 -9.68 13.33 -1.98
N CYS A 288 -10.86 13.57 -1.44
CA CYS A 288 -12.03 12.69 -1.60
C CYS A 288 -12.43 12.56 -3.07
N ARG A 289 -12.49 13.67 -3.80
CA ARG A 289 -12.83 13.68 -5.23
C ARG A 289 -11.78 12.94 -6.05
N GLY A 290 -10.51 13.21 -5.82
CA GLY A 290 -9.40 12.58 -6.52
C GLY A 290 -9.33 11.07 -6.25
N LEU A 291 -9.51 10.65 -4.99
CA LEU A 291 -9.50 9.24 -4.63
C LEU A 291 -10.64 8.46 -5.28
N LYS A 292 -11.86 9.01 -5.30
CA LYS A 292 -13.01 8.41 -5.99
C LYS A 292 -12.75 8.25 -7.49
N GLU A 293 -12.15 9.26 -8.12
CA GLU A 293 -11.84 9.22 -9.55
C GLU A 293 -10.74 8.21 -9.87
N VAL A 294 -9.69 8.12 -9.06
CA VAL A 294 -8.64 7.10 -9.20
C VAL A 294 -9.22 5.70 -9.08
N GLU A 295 -10.07 5.44 -8.09
CA GLU A 295 -10.73 4.14 -7.92
C GLU A 295 -11.62 3.79 -9.12
N ARG A 296 -12.39 4.75 -9.63
CA ARG A 296 -13.20 4.58 -10.83
C ARG A 296 -12.36 4.17 -12.05
N LEU A 297 -11.23 4.87 -12.28
CA LEU A 297 -10.32 4.60 -13.40
C LEU A 297 -9.60 3.25 -13.28
N ILE A 298 -9.27 2.80 -12.06
CA ILE A 298 -8.73 1.47 -11.80
C ILE A 298 -9.78 0.40 -12.14
N LYS A 299 -11.03 0.58 -11.69
CA LYS A 299 -12.14 -0.35 -11.97
C LYS A 299 -12.47 -0.46 -13.46
N GLU A 300 -12.42 0.63 -14.22
CA GLU A 300 -12.63 0.63 -15.68
C GLU A 300 -11.59 -0.21 -16.44
N ARG A 301 -10.44 -0.49 -15.82
CA ARG A 301 -9.39 -1.33 -16.39
C ARG A 301 -9.45 -2.78 -15.90
N GLY A 302 -10.52 -3.14 -15.20
CA GLY A 302 -10.72 -4.50 -14.66
C GLY A 302 -9.93 -4.81 -13.41
N TRP A 303 -9.35 -3.79 -12.76
CA TRP A 303 -8.66 -3.93 -11.48
C TRP A 303 -9.49 -3.33 -10.35
N GLU A 304 -9.18 -3.70 -9.11
CA GLU A 304 -9.80 -3.10 -7.93
C GLU A 304 -8.80 -2.96 -6.79
N PHE A 305 -9.13 -2.12 -5.83
CA PHE A 305 -8.35 -2.03 -4.61
C PHE A 305 -8.66 -3.20 -3.66
N MET A 306 -7.65 -3.67 -2.94
CA MET A 306 -7.82 -4.62 -1.85
C MET A 306 -8.71 -3.99 -0.78
N TRP A 307 -9.90 -4.53 -0.60
CA TRP A 307 -10.86 -4.08 0.41
C TRP A 307 -11.74 -5.24 0.87
N ASN A 308 -12.01 -5.31 2.16
CA ASN A 308 -13.03 -6.20 2.72
C ASN A 308 -13.71 -5.54 3.93
N GLU A 309 -14.88 -6.06 4.33
CA GLU A 309 -15.66 -5.49 5.43
C GLU A 309 -14.93 -5.57 6.78
N ARG A 310 -14.08 -6.56 6.97
CA ARG A 310 -13.37 -6.83 8.23
C ARG A 310 -12.23 -5.83 8.46
N LEU A 311 -11.48 -5.49 7.42
CA LEU A 311 -10.24 -4.70 7.52
C LEU A 311 -10.32 -3.32 6.86
N GLY A 312 -11.36 -3.07 6.07
CA GLY A 312 -11.39 -1.92 5.17
C GLY A 312 -10.38 -2.07 4.05
N TYR A 313 -9.67 -1.03 3.70
CA TYR A 313 -8.60 -1.10 2.70
C TYR A 313 -7.37 -1.80 3.27
N VAL A 314 -6.90 -2.82 2.55
CA VAL A 314 -5.76 -3.65 2.95
C VAL A 314 -4.46 -3.00 2.47
N LEU A 315 -3.52 -2.83 3.38
CA LEU A 315 -2.22 -2.22 3.17
C LEU A 315 -1.11 -3.06 3.80
N THR A 316 0.13 -2.74 3.49
CA THR A 316 1.32 -3.47 3.92
C THR A 316 1.45 -3.53 5.44
N CYS A 317 1.31 -2.39 6.11
CA CYS A 317 1.45 -2.30 7.56
C CYS A 317 0.08 -2.33 8.23
N PRO A 318 -0.14 -3.15 9.28
CA PRO A 318 -1.40 -3.15 10.03
C PRO A 318 -1.85 -1.78 10.53
N SER A 319 -0.93 -0.85 10.78
CA SER A 319 -1.27 0.52 11.20
C SER A 319 -1.94 1.39 10.12
N ASN A 320 -1.94 0.93 8.89
CA ASN A 320 -2.49 1.66 7.75
C ASN A 320 -3.82 1.05 7.23
N LEU A 321 -4.34 0.02 7.88
CA LEU A 321 -5.61 -0.61 7.53
C LEU A 321 -6.80 0.35 7.69
N GLY A 322 -7.94 -0.06 7.20
CA GLY A 322 -9.19 0.70 7.30
C GLY A 322 -9.25 1.80 6.25
N THR A 323 -9.36 3.05 6.67
CA THR A 323 -9.29 4.19 5.76
C THR A 323 -7.86 4.46 5.27
N GLY A 324 -6.83 4.06 6.04
CA GLY A 324 -5.44 4.43 5.84
C GLY A 324 -5.18 5.94 5.90
N LEU A 325 -6.20 6.71 6.30
CA LEU A 325 -6.20 8.17 6.25
C LEU A 325 -5.25 8.76 7.29
N ARG A 326 -4.43 9.71 6.84
CA ARG A 326 -3.65 10.59 7.71
C ARG A 326 -3.82 12.03 7.25
N ALA A 327 -4.22 12.90 8.17
CA ALA A 327 -4.28 14.34 7.96
C ALA A 327 -3.25 15.01 8.87
N GLY A 328 -2.65 16.09 8.38
CA GLY A 328 -1.65 16.83 9.15
C GLY A 328 -1.45 18.24 8.64
N VAL A 329 -0.92 19.06 9.50
CA VAL A 329 -0.53 20.43 9.21
C VAL A 329 0.92 20.67 9.65
N HIS A 330 1.68 21.43 8.85
CA HIS A 330 2.98 21.93 9.28
C HIS A 330 2.78 23.29 9.97
N VAL A 331 3.19 23.35 11.24
CA VAL A 331 3.01 24.55 12.06
C VAL A 331 4.36 25.17 12.41
N LYS A 332 4.50 26.48 12.20
CA LYS A 332 5.68 27.23 12.59
C LYS A 332 5.62 27.61 14.06
N LEU A 333 6.39 26.94 14.90
CA LEU A 333 6.44 27.12 16.36
C LEU A 333 7.80 27.68 16.80
N ALA A 334 8.18 28.87 16.34
CA ALA A 334 9.53 29.44 16.46
C ALA A 334 10.07 29.52 17.90
N LYS A 335 9.21 29.67 18.89
CA LYS A 335 9.61 29.71 20.32
C LYS A 335 9.51 28.35 20.97
N LEU A 336 8.41 27.63 20.72
CA LEU A 336 8.08 26.37 21.36
C LEU A 336 9.01 25.23 20.90
N SER A 337 9.40 25.24 19.62
CA SER A 337 10.35 24.26 19.05
C SER A 337 11.77 24.31 19.64
N LYS A 338 12.10 25.36 20.40
CA LYS A 338 13.38 25.53 21.09
C LYS A 338 13.40 24.93 22.50
N ILE A 339 12.25 24.45 22.98
CA ILE A 339 12.13 23.81 24.30
C ILE A 339 12.40 22.34 24.15
N SER A 340 13.48 21.85 24.76
CA SER A 340 13.98 20.46 24.59
C SER A 340 13.06 19.34 25.12
N VAL A 341 11.97 19.67 25.80
CA VAL A 341 11.01 18.72 26.39
C VAL A 341 9.60 18.86 25.80
N PHE A 342 9.48 19.45 24.60
CA PHE A 342 8.17 19.65 23.99
C PHE A 342 7.76 18.42 23.17
N VAL A 343 7.00 17.53 23.80
CA VAL A 343 6.26 16.47 23.10
C VAL A 343 4.83 16.94 22.91
N ILE A 344 4.43 17.17 21.65
CA ILE A 344 3.01 17.43 21.35
C ILE A 344 2.28 16.09 21.50
N TYR A 345 1.65 15.90 22.65
CA TYR A 345 0.68 14.84 22.83
C TYR A 345 -0.67 15.42 22.41
N SER A 346 -1.18 15.02 21.23
CA SER A 346 -2.58 15.23 20.91
C SER A 346 -3.36 14.03 21.43
N PRO A 347 -4.17 14.18 22.47
CA PRO A 347 -5.03 13.10 22.96
C PRO A 347 -6.09 12.68 21.93
N ASP A 348 -6.38 13.56 20.96
CA ASP A 348 -7.39 13.37 19.91
C ASP A 348 -6.92 12.54 18.70
N TYR A 349 -5.67 12.04 18.73
CA TYR A 349 -5.17 11.14 17.67
C TYR A 349 -5.84 9.75 17.70
N LYS A 350 -6.72 9.53 18.68
CA LYS A 350 -7.36 8.24 18.92
C LYS A 350 -8.67 8.03 18.15
N ASP A 351 -9.28 9.07 17.61
CA ASP A 351 -10.68 9.04 17.17
C ASP A 351 -10.89 9.06 15.63
N TRP A 352 -9.84 8.79 14.83
CA TRP A 352 -9.91 8.84 13.36
C TRP A 352 -9.81 7.47 12.68
N LEU A 353 -10.55 6.50 13.22
CA LEU A 353 -10.81 5.22 12.51
C LEU A 353 -12.27 5.09 12.16
#